data_53fbd0c774204df840a577cc7f2377d1
#
_entry.id   53fbd0c774204df840a577cc7f2377d1
#
_cell.length_a   1.000
_cell.length_b   1.000
_cell.length_c   1.000
_cell.angle_alpha   90.00
_cell.angle_beta   90.00
_cell.angle_gamma   90.00
#
_symmetry.space_group_name_H-M   'P 1'
#
loop_
_entity.id
_entity.type
_entity.pdbx_description
1 polymer ?
#
loop_
_entity_poly.entity_id
_entity_poly.type
_entity_poly.pdbx_seq_one_letter_code
_entity_poly.pdbx_strand_id
1 'polypeptide(L)'
;MGTKGREIVGLNLNDLIERLNKALSDEWLAYYQYWVGAFVSKGRMHGEVEKELAQHAKEELEHAEILAKRIIQLGGTPVLKPEDWYKLTNCGYDAPKDPDTEALLLQNIKGEQCAISVYKNLLDFIGNKDIVTMHLLIEILEDEVEHEEDLEVLLEDLRSFKK
;
A
#
# COMPACT_ATOMS: atom_id res chain seq x y z
N MET A 1 17.98 12.17 16.04
CA MET A 1 16.53 12.44 15.97
C MET A 1 16.29 13.93 16.16
N GLY A 2 15.52 14.55 15.26
CA GLY A 2 15.21 15.98 15.35
C GLY A 2 14.14 16.23 16.41
N THR A 3 14.52 16.86 17.54
CA THR A 3 13.58 17.17 18.64
C THR A 3 12.47 18.10 18.16
N LYS A 4 12.80 19.13 17.40
CA LYS A 4 11.84 20.15 16.95
C LYS A 4 10.76 19.60 16.02
N GLY A 5 11.14 18.67 15.13
CA GLY A 5 10.18 18.01 14.23
C GLY A 5 9.11 17.17 14.94
N ARG A 6 9.40 16.70 16.16
CA ARG A 6 8.44 15.98 17.01
C ARG A 6 7.56 16.95 17.83
N GLU A 7 8.13 18.07 18.27
CA GLU A 7 7.41 19.08 19.04
C GLU A 7 6.26 19.75 18.28
N ILE A 8 6.38 19.84 16.94
CA ILE A 8 5.34 20.45 16.08
C ILE A 8 4.16 19.54 15.78
N VAL A 9 4.25 18.25 16.17
CA VAL A 9 3.16 17.28 15.95
C VAL A 9 2.10 17.48 17.04
N GLY A 10 0.92 17.91 16.65
CA GLY A 10 -0.22 18.16 17.54
C GLY A 10 -1.05 16.93 17.88
N LEU A 11 -0.46 15.72 17.79
CA LEU A 11 -1.10 14.43 18.04
C LEU A 11 -0.38 13.65 19.13
N ASN A 12 -1.05 12.65 19.70
CA ASN A 12 -0.35 11.64 20.50
C ASN A 12 0.58 10.84 19.56
N LEU A 13 1.89 10.92 19.83
CA LEU A 13 2.89 10.28 18.98
C LEU A 13 2.76 8.74 18.97
N ASN A 14 2.39 8.13 20.08
CA ASN A 14 2.25 6.68 20.15
C ASN A 14 1.08 6.20 19.29
N ASP A 15 -0.06 6.90 19.32
CA ASP A 15 -1.22 6.58 18.50
C ASP A 15 -0.92 6.74 17.00
N LEU A 16 -0.17 7.81 16.64
CA LEU A 16 0.25 8.03 15.28
C LEU A 16 1.21 6.94 14.80
N ILE A 17 2.23 6.62 15.59
CA ILE A 17 3.22 5.57 15.29
C ILE A 17 2.55 4.19 15.16
N GLU A 18 1.58 3.87 16.02
CA GLU A 18 0.82 2.61 15.91
C GLU A 18 0.07 2.52 14.56
N ARG A 19 -0.62 3.60 14.17
CA ARG A 19 -1.35 3.64 12.90
C ARG A 19 -0.43 3.56 11.69
N LEU A 20 0.71 4.26 11.73
CA LEU A 20 1.72 4.17 10.66
C LEU A 20 2.34 2.78 10.56
N ASN A 21 2.52 2.06 11.68
CA ASN A 21 2.99 0.67 11.66
C ASN A 21 1.95 -0.30 11.07
N LYS A 22 0.66 -0.02 11.24
CA LYS A 22 -0.39 -0.79 10.57
C LYS A 22 -0.36 -0.58 9.06
N ALA A 23 -0.25 0.67 8.61
CA ALA A 23 -0.08 0.97 7.19
C ALA A 23 1.21 0.36 6.64
N LEU A 24 2.35 0.48 7.33
CA LEU A 24 3.60 -0.17 6.95
C LEU A 24 3.45 -1.68 6.78
N SER A 25 2.60 -2.31 7.58
CA SER A 25 2.32 -3.74 7.45
C SER A 25 1.47 -4.06 6.22
N ASP A 26 0.55 -3.16 5.84
CA ASP A 26 -0.21 -3.27 4.60
C ASP A 26 0.72 -3.19 3.38
N GLU A 27 1.65 -2.22 3.34
CA GLU A 27 2.61 -2.08 2.22
C GLU A 27 3.51 -3.31 2.03
N TRP A 28 4.04 -3.88 3.12
CA TRP A 28 4.84 -5.11 3.02
C TRP A 28 4.05 -6.30 2.48
N LEU A 29 2.78 -6.41 2.84
CA LEU A 29 1.91 -7.47 2.35
C LEU A 29 1.49 -7.22 0.90
N ALA A 30 1.18 -5.97 0.53
CA ALA A 30 0.88 -5.55 -0.84
C ALA A 30 2.09 -5.76 -1.75
N TYR A 31 3.28 -5.30 -1.33
CA TYR A 31 4.53 -5.58 -2.06
C TYR A 31 4.68 -7.05 -2.43
N TYR A 32 4.55 -7.94 -1.44
CA TYR A 32 4.73 -9.36 -1.69
C TYR A 32 3.61 -9.96 -2.55
N GLN A 33 2.38 -9.51 -2.36
CA GLN A 33 1.23 -9.95 -3.16
C GLN A 33 1.41 -9.59 -4.64
N TYR A 34 1.79 -8.36 -4.95
CA TYR A 34 2.13 -7.90 -6.28
C TYR A 34 3.33 -8.64 -6.87
N TRP A 35 4.41 -8.70 -6.11
CA TRP A 35 5.65 -9.34 -6.55
C TRP A 35 5.45 -10.81 -6.91
N VAL A 36 4.80 -11.59 -6.05
CA VAL A 36 4.57 -13.02 -6.34
C VAL A 36 3.47 -13.20 -7.40
N GLY A 37 2.47 -12.32 -7.43
CA GLY A 37 1.42 -12.28 -8.45
C GLY A 37 1.99 -12.12 -9.85
N ALA A 38 2.96 -11.22 -10.03
CA ALA A 38 3.67 -11.03 -11.31
C ALA A 38 4.29 -12.35 -11.81
N PHE A 39 4.98 -13.09 -10.94
CA PHE A 39 5.64 -14.35 -11.32
C PHE A 39 4.69 -15.50 -11.63
N VAL A 40 3.54 -15.56 -10.96
CA VAL A 40 2.61 -16.67 -11.16
C VAL A 40 1.56 -16.41 -12.24
N SER A 41 1.45 -15.17 -12.72
CA SER A 41 0.41 -14.74 -13.66
C SER A 41 0.40 -15.57 -14.95
N LYS A 42 -0.79 -15.90 -15.43
CA LYS A 42 -1.02 -16.69 -16.64
C LYS A 42 -2.33 -16.26 -17.33
N GLY A 43 -2.36 -16.39 -18.62
CA GLY A 43 -3.58 -16.13 -19.37
C GLY A 43 -3.43 -15.03 -20.40
N ARG A 44 -4.53 -14.37 -20.71
CA ARG A 44 -4.53 -13.26 -21.66
C ARG A 44 -3.82 -12.05 -21.11
N MET A 45 -3.16 -11.29 -21.97
CA MET A 45 -2.41 -10.09 -21.59
C MET A 45 -1.41 -10.34 -20.45
N HIS A 46 -0.93 -11.60 -20.32
CA HIS A 46 0.02 -11.97 -19.27
C HIS A 46 1.22 -11.01 -19.19
N GLY A 47 1.80 -10.62 -20.34
CA GLY A 47 2.99 -9.76 -20.35
C GLY A 47 2.72 -8.34 -19.82
N GLU A 48 1.55 -7.79 -20.13
CA GLU A 48 1.12 -6.48 -19.63
C GLU A 48 0.80 -6.55 -18.15
N VAL A 49 0.04 -7.56 -17.72
CA VAL A 49 -0.32 -7.76 -16.31
C VAL A 49 0.93 -8.02 -15.46
N GLU A 50 1.84 -8.92 -15.90
CA GLU A 50 3.12 -9.15 -15.20
C GLU A 50 3.91 -7.86 -14.99
N LYS A 51 4.02 -7.04 -16.05
CA LYS A 51 4.74 -5.78 -16.02
C LYS A 51 4.13 -4.82 -15.01
N GLU A 52 2.81 -4.68 -15.01
CA GLU A 52 2.08 -3.78 -14.12
C GLU A 52 2.21 -4.22 -12.66
N LEU A 53 1.94 -5.48 -12.36
CA LEU A 53 2.11 -6.01 -11.01
C LEU A 53 3.55 -5.87 -10.51
N ALA A 54 4.55 -6.03 -11.37
CA ALA A 54 5.95 -5.82 -11.02
C ALA A 54 6.30 -4.35 -10.80
N GLN A 55 5.62 -3.42 -11.47
CA GLN A 55 5.76 -1.99 -11.28
C GLN A 55 5.18 -1.58 -9.92
N HIS A 56 3.91 -1.92 -9.66
CA HIS A 56 3.25 -1.63 -8.38
C HIS A 56 4.02 -2.23 -7.20
N ALA A 57 4.57 -3.44 -7.31
CA ALA A 57 5.41 -4.00 -6.26
C ALA A 57 6.60 -3.10 -5.88
N LYS A 58 7.20 -2.37 -6.81
CA LYS A 58 8.30 -1.45 -6.48
C LYS A 58 7.81 -0.22 -5.75
N GLU A 59 6.65 0.29 -6.17
CA GLU A 59 6.02 1.46 -5.57
C GLU A 59 5.58 1.17 -4.14
N GLU A 60 4.98 -0.02 -3.87
CA GLU A 60 4.67 -0.46 -2.50
C GLU A 60 5.92 -0.54 -1.60
N LEU A 61 7.05 -0.98 -2.15
CA LEU A 61 8.31 -0.97 -1.40
C LEU A 61 8.78 0.46 -1.08
N GLU A 62 8.58 1.40 -1.99
CA GLU A 62 8.89 2.82 -1.78
C GLU A 62 7.96 3.41 -0.70
N HIS A 63 6.66 3.10 -0.72
CA HIS A 63 5.70 3.48 0.32
C HIS A 63 6.13 2.94 1.69
N ALA A 64 6.50 1.67 1.77
CA ALA A 64 7.01 1.07 3.00
C ALA A 64 8.25 1.82 3.54
N GLU A 65 9.17 2.24 2.66
CA GLU A 65 10.34 3.03 3.06
C GLU A 65 9.96 4.42 3.58
N ILE A 66 9.01 5.10 2.94
CA ILE A 66 8.50 6.42 3.34
C ILE A 66 7.92 6.32 4.75
N LEU A 67 7.04 5.34 5.00
CA LEU A 67 6.42 5.13 6.30
C LEU A 67 7.44 4.78 7.38
N ALA A 68 8.39 3.88 7.10
CA ALA A 68 9.43 3.49 8.05
C ALA A 68 10.32 4.68 8.43
N LYS A 69 10.72 5.49 7.46
CA LYS A 69 11.49 6.73 7.70
C LYS A 69 10.71 7.70 8.60
N ARG A 70 9.40 7.87 8.35
CA ARG A 70 8.56 8.74 9.17
C ARG A 70 8.41 8.24 10.60
N ILE A 71 8.19 6.96 10.80
CA ILE A 71 8.12 6.32 12.13
C ILE A 71 9.39 6.62 12.94
N ILE A 72 10.57 6.44 12.34
CA ILE A 72 11.86 6.77 12.98
C ILE A 72 11.97 8.26 13.32
N GLN A 73 11.55 9.17 12.43
CA GLN A 73 11.56 10.60 12.67
C GLN A 73 10.67 10.99 13.87
N LEU A 74 9.55 10.31 14.04
CA LEU A 74 8.63 10.48 15.18
C LEU A 74 9.17 9.89 16.48
N GLY A 75 10.26 9.13 16.41
CA GLY A 75 10.91 8.48 17.57
C GLY A 75 10.35 7.09 17.86
N GLY A 76 9.59 6.52 16.93
CA GLY A 76 9.08 5.16 17.00
C GLY A 76 10.04 4.12 16.42
N THR A 77 9.59 2.88 16.44
CA THR A 77 10.27 1.74 15.83
C THR A 77 9.34 1.11 14.79
N PRO A 78 9.78 0.98 13.53
CA PRO A 78 9.03 0.22 12.53
C PRO A 78 8.87 -1.24 12.95
N VAL A 79 7.84 -1.92 12.44
CA VAL A 79 7.60 -3.34 12.69
C VAL A 79 8.85 -4.15 12.37
N LEU A 80 9.37 -4.92 13.36
CA LEU A 80 10.65 -5.60 13.25
C LEU A 80 10.55 -7.03 12.71
N LYS A 81 9.37 -7.66 12.79
CA LYS A 81 9.17 -9.06 12.43
C LYS A 81 8.10 -9.21 11.36
N PRO A 82 8.38 -9.92 10.25
CA PRO A 82 7.38 -10.19 9.22
C PRO A 82 6.11 -10.87 9.74
N GLU A 83 6.22 -11.73 10.77
CA GLU A 83 5.05 -12.40 11.35
C GLU A 83 4.07 -11.44 12.01
N ASP A 84 4.50 -10.24 12.38
CA ASP A 84 3.64 -9.24 12.99
C ASP A 84 2.84 -8.45 11.95
N TRP A 85 3.25 -8.42 10.67
CA TRP A 85 2.47 -7.79 9.58
C TRP A 85 1.06 -8.35 9.50
N TYR A 86 0.92 -9.69 9.58
CA TYR A 86 -0.40 -10.36 9.54
C TYR A 86 -1.32 -10.02 10.72
N LYS A 87 -0.76 -9.53 11.83
CA LYS A 87 -1.52 -9.12 13.02
C LYS A 87 -1.90 -7.65 12.98
N LEU A 88 -1.06 -6.84 12.36
CA LEU A 88 -1.18 -5.38 12.38
C LEU A 88 -1.92 -4.83 11.17
N THR A 89 -1.88 -5.53 10.04
CA THR A 89 -2.49 -5.10 8.78
C THR A 89 -3.95 -4.70 8.94
N ASN A 90 -4.35 -3.66 8.19
CA ASN A 90 -5.75 -3.26 8.05
C ASN A 90 -6.45 -4.05 6.92
N CYS A 91 -5.72 -4.35 5.84
CA CYS A 91 -6.25 -4.93 4.59
C CYS A 91 -6.09 -6.46 4.50
N GLY A 92 -5.16 -7.02 5.27
CA GLY A 92 -4.84 -8.44 5.21
C GLY A 92 -3.95 -8.80 4.03
N TYR A 93 -3.76 -10.09 3.82
CA TYR A 93 -3.02 -10.65 2.68
C TYR A 93 -3.90 -11.68 1.97
N ASP A 94 -4.12 -11.49 0.68
CA ASP A 94 -4.82 -12.44 -0.17
C ASP A 94 -3.82 -13.12 -1.10
N ALA A 95 -3.53 -14.40 -0.83
CA ALA A 95 -2.57 -15.14 -1.62
C ALA A 95 -3.09 -15.35 -3.05
N PRO A 96 -2.29 -15.11 -4.11
CA PRO A 96 -2.69 -15.26 -5.51
C PRO A 96 -2.78 -16.75 -5.90
N LYS A 97 -3.80 -17.43 -5.39
CA LYS A 97 -4.04 -18.87 -5.60
C LYS A 97 -4.51 -19.18 -7.02
N ASP A 98 -5.27 -18.29 -7.62
CA ASP A 98 -5.67 -18.35 -9.02
C ASP A 98 -4.71 -17.48 -9.84
N PRO A 99 -3.85 -18.07 -10.68
CA PRO A 99 -2.88 -17.34 -11.48
C PRO A 99 -3.48 -16.68 -12.73
N ASP A 100 -4.79 -16.85 -13.00
CA ASP A 100 -5.46 -16.21 -14.14
C ASP A 100 -5.37 -14.68 -14.02
N THR A 101 -5.01 -14.01 -15.10
CA THR A 101 -4.82 -12.56 -15.13
C THR A 101 -6.04 -11.79 -14.68
N GLU A 102 -7.26 -12.23 -15.03
CA GLU A 102 -8.49 -11.57 -14.57
C GLU A 102 -8.66 -11.71 -13.05
N ALA A 103 -8.36 -12.89 -12.51
CA ALA A 103 -8.43 -13.12 -11.06
C ALA A 103 -7.40 -12.28 -10.28
N LEU A 104 -6.18 -12.17 -10.79
CA LEU A 104 -5.13 -11.35 -10.18
C LEU A 104 -5.48 -9.86 -10.21
N LEU A 105 -5.99 -9.34 -11.33
CA LEU A 105 -6.44 -7.94 -11.41
C LEU A 105 -7.56 -7.66 -10.41
N LEU A 106 -8.59 -8.49 -10.36
CA LEU A 106 -9.70 -8.32 -9.41
C LEU A 106 -9.25 -8.38 -7.94
N GLN A 107 -8.31 -9.25 -7.64
CA GLN A 107 -7.74 -9.40 -6.31
C GLN A 107 -6.99 -8.13 -5.89
N ASN A 108 -6.15 -7.59 -6.76
CA ASN A 108 -5.35 -6.42 -6.45
C ASN A 108 -6.20 -5.13 -6.44
N ILE A 109 -7.14 -4.92 -7.36
CA ILE A 109 -8.12 -3.81 -7.28
C ILE A 109 -8.79 -3.76 -5.90
N LYS A 110 -9.19 -4.90 -5.36
CA LYS A 110 -9.76 -4.95 -4.01
C LYS A 110 -8.75 -4.55 -2.93
N GLY A 111 -7.48 -4.88 -3.13
CA GLY A 111 -6.38 -4.44 -2.27
C GLY A 111 -6.26 -2.91 -2.26
N GLU A 112 -6.22 -2.28 -3.46
CA GLU A 112 -6.12 -0.83 -3.60
C GLU A 112 -7.30 -0.11 -2.97
N GLN A 113 -8.53 -0.59 -3.18
CA GLN A 113 -9.71 -0.03 -2.54
C GLN A 113 -9.64 -0.04 -1.02
N CYS A 114 -8.99 -1.05 -0.44
CA CYS A 114 -8.70 -1.06 0.99
C CYS A 114 -7.62 -0.05 1.36
N ALA A 115 -6.50 0.01 0.63
CA ALA A 115 -5.40 0.94 0.86
C ALA A 115 -5.88 2.39 0.80
N ILE A 116 -6.62 2.78 -0.25
CA ILE A 116 -7.27 4.09 -0.39
C ILE A 116 -8.10 4.43 0.85
N SER A 117 -8.89 3.48 1.35
CA SER A 117 -9.72 3.68 2.55
C SER A 117 -8.85 3.86 3.80
N VAL A 118 -7.76 3.12 3.94
CA VAL A 118 -6.81 3.22 5.06
C VAL A 118 -6.14 4.59 5.07
N TYR A 119 -5.57 5.03 3.94
CA TYR A 119 -4.91 6.32 3.83
C TYR A 119 -5.87 7.49 4.01
N LYS A 120 -7.09 7.40 3.47
CA LYS A 120 -8.13 8.40 3.73
C LYS A 120 -8.44 8.53 5.22
N ASN A 121 -8.57 7.41 5.93
CA ASN A 121 -8.83 7.41 7.38
C ASN A 121 -7.64 7.95 8.18
N LEU A 122 -6.40 7.69 7.75
CA LEU A 122 -5.20 8.26 8.36
C LEU A 122 -5.15 9.78 8.19
N LEU A 123 -5.46 10.28 7.00
CA LEU A 123 -5.53 11.72 6.71
C LEU A 123 -6.60 12.41 7.57
N ASP A 124 -7.78 11.79 7.72
CA ASP A 124 -8.84 12.31 8.60
C ASP A 124 -8.40 12.35 10.08
N PHE A 125 -7.66 11.35 10.53
CA PHE A 125 -7.12 11.31 11.89
C PHE A 125 -6.08 12.41 12.13
N ILE A 126 -5.19 12.64 11.15
CA ILE A 126 -4.10 13.62 11.26
C ILE A 126 -4.66 15.04 11.15
N GLY A 127 -5.57 15.29 10.22
CA GLY A 127 -6.06 16.62 9.92
C GLY A 127 -4.90 17.60 9.67
N ASN A 128 -4.94 18.77 10.30
CA ASN A 128 -3.88 19.78 10.19
C ASN A 128 -2.84 19.74 11.32
N LYS A 129 -2.79 18.66 12.10
CA LYS A 129 -1.97 18.56 13.30
C LYS A 129 -0.55 18.06 13.04
N ASP A 130 -0.29 17.48 11.87
CA ASP A 130 1.04 17.06 11.42
C ASP A 130 1.14 17.17 9.90
N ILE A 131 1.54 18.34 9.43
CA ILE A 131 1.62 18.67 8.00
C ILE A 131 2.66 17.78 7.29
N VAL A 132 3.73 17.37 7.96
CA VAL A 132 4.79 16.54 7.37
C VAL A 132 4.24 15.13 7.09
N THR A 133 3.58 14.52 8.08
CA THR A 133 2.96 13.20 7.87
C THR A 133 1.79 13.30 6.88
N MET A 134 0.98 14.37 6.95
CA MET A 134 -0.11 14.58 6.01
C MET A 134 0.39 14.61 4.55
N HIS A 135 1.49 15.32 4.26
CA HIS A 135 2.03 15.43 2.92
C HIS A 135 2.45 14.07 2.35
N LEU A 136 3.24 13.31 3.08
CA LEU A 136 3.68 11.99 2.61
C LEU A 136 2.52 10.99 2.45
N LEU A 137 1.45 11.09 3.27
CA LEU A 137 0.27 10.23 3.10
C LEU A 137 -0.60 10.65 1.91
N ILE A 138 -0.57 11.93 1.52
CA ILE A 138 -1.23 12.39 0.30
C ILE A 138 -0.51 11.82 -0.93
N GLU A 139 0.83 11.87 -0.95
CA GLU A 139 1.63 11.29 -2.05
C GLU A 139 1.32 9.79 -2.21
N ILE A 140 1.35 9.02 -1.13
CA ILE A 140 0.99 7.60 -1.20
C ILE A 140 -0.46 7.41 -1.68
N LEU A 141 -1.42 8.16 -1.13
CA LEU A 141 -2.82 8.04 -1.55
C LEU A 141 -3.04 8.37 -3.04
N GLU A 142 -2.28 9.31 -3.60
CA GLU A 142 -2.32 9.62 -5.03
C GLU A 142 -1.86 8.39 -5.84
N ASP A 143 -0.79 7.73 -5.43
CA ASP A 143 -0.28 6.51 -6.08
C ASP A 143 -1.29 5.35 -5.96
N GLU A 144 -1.92 5.12 -4.80
CA GLU A 144 -2.94 4.07 -4.63
C GLU A 144 -4.17 4.28 -5.53
N VAL A 145 -4.55 5.54 -5.75
CA VAL A 145 -5.64 5.87 -6.68
C VAL A 145 -5.24 5.60 -8.13
N GLU A 146 -3.99 5.90 -8.51
CA GLU A 146 -3.43 5.57 -9.82
C GLU A 146 -3.34 4.05 -10.02
N HIS A 147 -2.86 3.30 -9.02
CA HIS A 147 -2.82 1.83 -9.05
C HIS A 147 -4.19 1.22 -9.29
N GLU A 148 -5.23 1.69 -8.59
CA GLU A 148 -6.61 1.22 -8.82
C GLU A 148 -7.04 1.47 -10.27
N GLU A 149 -6.80 2.68 -10.81
CA GLU A 149 -7.16 3.05 -12.19
C GLU A 149 -6.44 2.17 -13.20
N ASP A 150 -5.13 1.96 -13.07
CA ASP A 150 -4.31 1.15 -13.96
C ASP A 150 -4.79 -0.30 -14.02
N LEU A 151 -5.09 -0.90 -12.87
CA LEU A 151 -5.63 -2.26 -12.80
C LEU A 151 -7.03 -2.37 -13.40
N GLU A 152 -7.89 -1.36 -13.19
CA GLU A 152 -9.24 -1.34 -13.76
C GLU A 152 -9.20 -1.19 -15.29
N VAL A 153 -8.31 -0.36 -15.83
CA VAL A 153 -8.09 -0.21 -17.28
C VAL A 153 -7.61 -1.52 -17.89
N LEU A 154 -6.62 -2.19 -17.27
CA LEU A 154 -6.16 -3.51 -17.74
C LEU A 154 -7.28 -4.56 -17.70
N LEU A 155 -8.12 -4.52 -16.67
CA LEU A 155 -9.26 -5.43 -16.54
C LEU A 155 -10.31 -5.19 -17.63
N GLU A 156 -10.59 -3.94 -17.95
CA GLU A 156 -11.52 -3.56 -19.03
C GLU A 156 -10.98 -4.03 -20.39
N ASP A 157 -9.70 -3.78 -20.67
CA ASP A 157 -9.04 -4.22 -21.89
C ASP A 157 -9.08 -5.75 -22.01
N LEU A 158 -8.72 -6.47 -20.96
CA LEU A 158 -8.77 -7.93 -20.92
C LEU A 158 -10.17 -8.47 -21.26
N ARG A 159 -11.22 -7.82 -20.75
CA ARG A 159 -12.62 -8.20 -21.01
C ARG A 159 -13.11 -7.84 -22.40
N SER A 160 -12.58 -6.78 -22.99
CA SER A 160 -12.92 -6.36 -24.35
C SER A 160 -12.56 -7.42 -25.40
N PHE A 161 -11.50 -8.19 -25.19
CA PHE A 161 -11.11 -9.31 -26.05
C PHE A 161 -11.98 -10.56 -25.93
N LYS A 162 -12.95 -10.58 -25.02
CA LYS A 162 -13.90 -11.72 -24.88
C LYS A 162 -15.10 -11.63 -25.83
N LYS A 163 -15.22 -10.56 -26.60
CA LYS A 163 -16.24 -10.36 -27.63
C LYS A 163 -15.70 -10.79 -28.99
#